data_17be91eedcecee75586b2330b680fb0b
#
_entry.id   17be91eedcecee75586b2330b680fb0b
#
_cell.length_a   1.000
_cell.length_b   1.000
_cell.length_c   1.000
_cell.angle_alpha   90.00
_cell.angle_beta   90.00
_cell.angle_gamma   90.00
#
_symmetry.space_group_name_H-M   'P 1'
#
loop_
_entity.id
_entity.type
_entity.pdbx_description
1 polymer ?
#
loop_
_entity_poly.entity_id
_entity_poly.type
_entity_poly.pdbx_seq_one_letter_code
_entity_poly.pdbx_strand_id
1 'polypeptide(L)'
;MFTSVEGGRLKILLLSRYGRLGSSSRLRMLQYMEHFREHGVIIEHSPLLDDSYLVDLYANAGRRRFLPLAAAYLYRLRALAHCGRYDLLWIEKELFPALPAWAERFVSAMRIPYVVDYDDATFHYYDLHKNSMIRGLLGGKIDSVMRRAALVVAGNSYIADRARAAGARRVEVLETVVDLDRYRVPEEKRRGVFTIGWIGIPFTARYLFDIEEALAEVCAEGRARVVLVGSGGMAFKGFSPEVREWSEATEAYDIGSFDVGIMPLPDEEWERGK
;
A
#
# COMPACT_ATOMS: atom_id res chain seq x y z
N MET A 1 3.66 4.56 26.30
CA MET A 1 4.35 5.81 26.65
C MET A 1 5.81 5.57 26.32
N PHE A 2 6.28 6.05 25.17
CA PHE A 2 7.72 5.99 24.87
C PHE A 2 8.37 7.04 25.74
N THR A 3 9.13 6.62 26.74
CA THR A 3 9.97 7.52 27.52
C THR A 3 10.95 8.16 26.55
N SER A 4 11.01 9.50 26.57
CA SER A 4 12.03 10.27 25.87
C SER A 4 13.41 9.64 26.11
N VAL A 5 14.08 9.26 25.03
CA VAL A 5 15.48 8.86 25.08
C VAL A 5 16.26 10.07 25.54
N GLU A 6 16.76 10.08 26.77
CA GLU A 6 17.58 11.16 27.30
C GLU A 6 18.76 11.39 26.35
N GLY A 7 18.78 12.50 25.64
CA GLY A 7 19.92 13.05 24.91
C GLY A 7 20.18 12.51 23.50
N GLY A 8 19.46 11.51 22.97
CA GLY A 8 19.66 10.95 21.64
C GLY A 8 18.47 11.15 20.70
N ARG A 9 18.75 11.42 19.41
CA ARG A 9 17.70 11.43 18.38
C ARG A 9 17.24 10.00 18.09
N LEU A 10 15.92 9.75 18.10
CA LEU A 10 15.33 8.45 17.73
C LEU A 10 15.74 8.06 16.30
N LYS A 11 16.33 6.87 16.14
CA LYS A 11 16.75 6.33 14.84
C LYS A 11 15.85 5.19 14.41
N ILE A 12 15.18 5.35 13.31
CA ILE A 12 14.23 4.38 12.75
C ILE A 12 14.76 3.85 11.42
N LEU A 13 14.70 2.53 11.22
CA LEU A 13 14.87 1.92 9.91
C LEU A 13 13.48 1.62 9.34
N LEU A 14 13.11 2.36 8.29
CA LEU A 14 11.88 2.15 7.54
C LEU A 14 12.12 1.11 6.45
N LEU A 15 11.43 -0.01 6.56
CA LEU A 15 11.51 -1.17 5.68
C LEU A 15 10.22 -1.29 4.86
N SER A 16 10.08 -0.46 3.84
CA SER A 16 8.93 -0.47 2.96
C SER A 16 8.98 -1.62 1.94
N ARG A 17 7.84 -1.92 1.34
CA ARG A 17 7.74 -2.89 0.26
C ARG A 17 8.24 -2.32 -1.06
N TYR A 18 7.89 -1.07 -1.33
CA TYR A 18 8.24 -0.36 -2.55
C TYR A 18 8.90 0.98 -2.24
N GLY A 19 9.46 1.59 -3.29
CA GLY A 19 9.86 2.99 -3.28
C GLY A 19 8.65 3.94 -3.36
N ARG A 20 8.88 5.12 -3.89
CA ARG A 20 7.88 6.20 -3.94
C ARG A 20 6.73 5.94 -4.92
N LEU A 21 6.96 5.15 -5.98
CA LEU A 21 5.91 4.76 -6.92
C LEU A 21 4.89 3.78 -6.32
N GLY A 22 5.22 3.10 -5.22
CA GLY A 22 4.27 2.28 -4.48
C GLY A 22 3.29 3.14 -3.68
N SER A 23 1.99 3.10 -4.00
CA SER A 23 0.97 3.94 -3.37
C SER A 23 0.91 3.76 -1.85
N SER A 24 0.89 2.51 -1.36
CA SER A 24 0.90 2.21 0.07
C SER A 24 2.16 2.77 0.75
N SER A 25 3.36 2.49 0.20
CA SER A 25 4.62 3.00 0.75
C SER A 25 4.64 4.54 0.77
N ARG A 26 4.14 5.18 -0.30
CA ARG A 26 4.09 6.64 -0.41
C ARG A 26 3.13 7.27 0.60
N LEU A 27 1.87 6.81 0.64
CA LEU A 27 0.81 7.42 1.43
C LEU A 27 0.81 6.99 2.90
N ARG A 28 1.29 5.78 3.22
CA ARG A 28 1.35 5.30 4.60
C ARG A 28 2.63 5.69 5.33
N MET A 29 3.71 5.94 4.59
CA MET A 29 5.04 6.09 5.19
C MET A 29 5.79 7.31 4.69
N LEU A 30 6.06 7.40 3.38
CA LEU A 30 6.99 8.38 2.85
C LEU A 30 6.49 9.83 2.91
N GLN A 31 5.17 10.05 2.90
CA GLN A 31 4.62 11.40 3.06
C GLN A 31 4.93 12.03 4.42
N TYR A 32 5.21 11.22 5.45
CA TYR A 32 5.49 11.71 6.81
C TYR A 32 6.97 11.95 7.08
N MET A 33 7.87 11.62 6.15
CA MET A 33 9.33 11.68 6.37
C MET A 33 9.82 13.07 6.78
N GLU A 34 9.28 14.12 6.14
CA GLU A 34 9.61 15.50 6.46
C GLU A 34 9.17 15.88 7.87
N HIS A 35 7.92 15.56 8.21
CA HIS A 35 7.36 15.80 9.53
C HIS A 35 8.19 15.13 10.64
N PHE A 36 8.59 13.88 10.45
CA PHE A 36 9.46 13.19 11.41
C PHE A 36 10.83 13.87 11.54
N ARG A 37 11.40 14.32 10.42
CA ARG A 37 12.69 15.04 10.42
C ARG A 37 12.60 16.34 11.21
N GLU A 38 11.53 17.13 11.05
CA GLU A 38 11.26 18.36 11.79
C GLU A 38 11.15 18.10 13.30
N HIS A 39 10.65 16.93 13.68
CA HIS A 39 10.55 16.51 15.07
C HIS A 39 11.81 15.79 15.62
N GLY A 40 12.93 15.88 14.89
CA GLY A 40 14.21 15.36 15.32
C GLY A 40 14.36 13.83 15.23
N VAL A 41 13.45 13.12 14.54
CA VAL A 41 13.55 11.69 14.29
C VAL A 41 14.40 11.45 13.04
N ILE A 42 15.36 10.54 13.14
CA ILE A 42 16.19 10.11 12.02
C ILE A 42 15.60 8.85 11.42
N ILE A 43 15.14 8.91 10.17
CA ILE A 43 14.61 7.75 9.46
C ILE A 43 15.52 7.41 8.29
N GLU A 44 16.03 6.20 8.27
CA GLU A 44 16.71 5.62 7.12
C GLU A 44 15.71 4.73 6.36
N HIS A 45 15.47 5.03 5.08
CA HIS A 45 14.52 4.31 4.25
C HIS A 45 15.22 3.26 3.41
N SER A 46 14.72 2.04 3.47
CA SER A 46 15.23 0.88 2.71
C SER A 46 14.04 0.13 2.08
N PRO A 47 13.65 0.44 0.84
CA PRO A 47 12.62 -0.30 0.13
C PRO A 47 13.10 -1.72 -0.20
N LEU A 48 12.20 -2.71 -0.22
CA LEU A 48 12.51 -4.05 -0.70
C LEU A 48 12.67 -4.06 -2.22
N LEU A 49 11.72 -3.42 -2.90
CA LEU A 49 11.69 -3.28 -4.36
C LEU A 49 11.68 -1.78 -4.67
N ASP A 50 12.65 -1.35 -5.42
CA ASP A 50 12.78 0.07 -5.79
C ASP A 50 11.79 0.47 -6.91
N ASP A 51 11.79 1.75 -7.25
CA ASP A 51 10.91 2.29 -8.27
C ASP A 51 11.22 1.73 -9.66
N SER A 52 12.48 1.38 -9.95
CA SER A 52 12.86 0.78 -11.23
C SER A 52 12.22 -0.60 -11.42
N TYR A 53 12.09 -1.37 -10.33
CA TYR A 53 11.40 -2.65 -10.35
C TYR A 53 9.91 -2.49 -10.72
N LEU A 54 9.23 -1.47 -10.19
CA LEU A 54 7.82 -1.22 -10.51
C LEU A 54 7.64 -0.78 -11.97
N VAL A 55 8.52 0.10 -12.47
CA VAL A 55 8.51 0.51 -13.88
C VAL A 55 8.68 -0.71 -14.79
N ASP A 56 9.66 -1.56 -14.51
CA ASP A 56 9.88 -2.80 -15.27
C ASP A 56 8.70 -3.78 -15.18
N LEU A 57 8.09 -3.90 -14.00
CA LEU A 57 6.95 -4.78 -13.78
C LEU A 57 5.75 -4.37 -14.64
N TYR A 58 5.45 -3.07 -14.69
CA TYR A 58 4.34 -2.55 -15.49
C TYR A 58 4.65 -2.61 -17.00
N ALA A 59 5.86 -2.30 -17.42
CA ALA A 59 6.29 -2.40 -18.82
C ALA A 59 6.23 -3.84 -19.35
N ASN A 60 6.44 -4.85 -18.49
CA ASN A 60 6.46 -6.27 -18.85
C ASN A 60 5.16 -7.02 -18.50
N ALA A 61 4.01 -6.35 -18.51
CA ALA A 61 2.69 -6.92 -18.22
C ALA A 61 2.63 -7.72 -16.89
N GLY A 62 3.32 -7.24 -15.87
CA GLY A 62 3.31 -7.84 -14.53
C GLY A 62 4.21 -9.08 -14.35
N ARG A 63 5.07 -9.41 -15.32
CA ARG A 63 5.99 -10.55 -15.21
C ARG A 63 7.12 -10.25 -14.23
N ARG A 64 7.14 -10.97 -13.12
CA ARG A 64 8.20 -10.88 -12.10
C ARG A 64 9.49 -11.53 -12.61
N ARG A 65 10.61 -10.83 -12.48
CA ARG A 65 11.93 -11.35 -12.82
C ARG A 65 12.59 -11.91 -11.55
N PHE A 66 13.09 -13.14 -11.62
CA PHE A 66 13.66 -13.84 -10.46
C PHE A 66 14.94 -13.18 -9.93
N LEU A 67 15.88 -12.81 -10.81
CA LEU A 67 17.18 -12.25 -10.40
C LEU A 67 17.06 -10.92 -9.64
N PRO A 68 16.28 -9.91 -10.10
CA PRO A 68 16.05 -8.71 -9.33
C PRO A 68 15.42 -8.97 -7.96
N LEU A 69 14.50 -9.92 -7.87
CA LEU A 69 13.87 -10.28 -6.60
C LEU A 69 14.87 -10.91 -5.62
N ALA A 70 15.74 -11.80 -6.09
CA ALA A 70 16.79 -12.40 -5.27
C ALA A 70 17.79 -11.34 -4.76
N ALA A 71 18.20 -10.42 -5.64
CA ALA A 71 19.06 -9.29 -5.26
C ALA A 71 18.39 -8.38 -4.21
N ALA A 72 17.12 -8.08 -4.35
CA ALA A 72 16.32 -7.31 -3.40
C ALA A 72 16.29 -7.98 -2.02
N TYR A 73 16.12 -9.29 -1.97
CA TYR A 73 16.14 -10.05 -0.71
C TYR A 73 17.51 -10.04 -0.04
N LEU A 74 18.59 -10.17 -0.82
CA LEU A 74 19.97 -10.05 -0.29
C LEU A 74 20.22 -8.64 0.25
N TYR A 75 19.74 -7.61 -0.44
CA TYR A 75 19.86 -6.23 0.05
C TYR A 75 19.09 -6.02 1.35
N ARG A 76 17.87 -6.54 1.46
CA ARG A 76 17.09 -6.52 2.71
C ARG A 76 17.78 -7.28 3.84
N LEU A 77 18.41 -8.44 3.57
CA LEU A 77 19.20 -9.18 4.56
C LEU A 77 20.39 -8.36 5.07
N ARG A 78 21.07 -7.63 4.18
CA ARG A 78 22.15 -6.72 4.57
C ARG A 78 21.65 -5.59 5.48
N ALA A 79 20.52 -4.98 5.17
CA ALA A 79 19.90 -3.96 6.01
C ALA A 79 19.58 -4.52 7.41
N LEU A 80 19.04 -5.74 7.48
CA LEU A 80 18.73 -6.42 8.75
C LEU A 80 19.99 -6.81 9.53
N ALA A 81 21.10 -7.13 8.88
CA ALA A 81 22.37 -7.42 9.57
C ALA A 81 22.89 -6.21 10.39
N HIS A 82 22.45 -5.00 10.05
CA HIS A 82 22.81 -3.77 10.74
C HIS A 82 21.66 -3.17 11.55
N CYS A 83 20.56 -3.89 11.72
CA CYS A 83 19.35 -3.35 12.37
C CYS A 83 19.54 -3.01 13.85
N GLY A 84 20.56 -3.59 14.53
CA GLY A 84 20.88 -3.27 15.93
C GLY A 84 21.37 -1.84 16.19
N ARG A 85 21.62 -1.04 15.14
CA ARG A 85 21.99 0.39 15.27
C ARG A 85 20.80 1.34 15.30
N TYR A 86 19.58 0.80 15.14
CA TYR A 86 18.32 1.54 15.17
C TYR A 86 17.55 1.24 16.45
N ASP A 87 16.82 2.24 16.93
CA ASP A 87 15.97 2.11 18.11
C ASP A 87 14.65 1.42 17.79
N LEU A 88 14.22 1.49 16.52
CA LEU A 88 12.94 0.95 16.04
C LEU A 88 13.05 0.54 14.57
N LEU A 89 12.39 -0.56 14.20
CA LEU A 89 12.09 -0.87 12.81
C LEU A 89 10.65 -0.51 12.49
N TRP A 90 10.40 0.15 11.36
CA TRP A 90 9.06 0.40 10.83
C TRP A 90 8.89 -0.42 9.56
N ILE A 91 8.03 -1.42 9.62
CA ILE A 91 7.88 -2.45 8.58
C ILE A 91 6.55 -2.27 7.87
N GLU A 92 6.58 -2.17 6.54
CA GLU A 92 5.38 -2.26 5.71
C GLU A 92 5.04 -3.73 5.48
N LYS A 93 3.90 -4.16 6.05
CA LYS A 93 3.31 -5.50 5.89
C LYS A 93 4.19 -6.65 6.41
N GLU A 94 5.33 -6.88 5.81
CA GLU A 94 6.20 -8.03 6.09
C GLU A 94 7.62 -7.81 5.56
N LEU A 95 8.62 -8.43 6.17
CA LEU A 95 10.03 -8.28 5.74
C LEU A 95 10.32 -8.98 4.42
N PHE A 96 9.86 -10.22 4.24
CA PHE A 96 10.11 -11.05 3.07
C PHE A 96 8.82 -11.69 2.56
N PRO A 97 8.18 -11.14 1.52
CA PRO A 97 7.02 -11.76 0.87
C PRO A 97 7.29 -13.20 0.45
N ALA A 98 6.27 -14.06 0.56
CA ALA A 98 6.34 -15.48 0.18
C ALA A 98 7.36 -16.36 0.95
N LEU A 99 8.00 -15.84 2.00
CA LEU A 99 8.81 -16.63 2.94
C LEU A 99 8.14 -16.66 4.32
N PRO A 100 8.35 -17.70 5.15
CA PRO A 100 7.88 -17.73 6.54
C PRO A 100 8.43 -16.55 7.36
N ALA A 101 7.77 -16.22 8.48
CA ALA A 101 8.11 -15.07 9.35
C ALA A 101 9.38 -15.30 10.20
N TRP A 102 10.42 -15.92 9.63
CA TRP A 102 11.66 -16.20 10.36
C TRP A 102 12.47 -14.94 10.65
N ALA A 103 12.46 -13.96 9.74
CA ALA A 103 13.21 -12.72 9.91
C ALA A 103 12.60 -11.84 11.00
N GLU A 104 11.27 -11.70 11.03
CA GLU A 104 10.56 -10.99 12.08
C GLU A 104 10.70 -11.69 13.44
N ARG A 105 10.72 -13.03 13.45
CA ARG A 105 11.05 -13.80 14.66
C ARG A 105 12.46 -13.55 15.15
N PHE A 106 13.43 -13.48 14.25
CA PHE A 106 14.83 -13.17 14.56
C PHE A 106 14.98 -11.75 15.13
N VAL A 107 14.39 -10.75 14.48
CA VAL A 107 14.38 -9.36 14.97
C VAL A 107 13.78 -9.28 16.38
N SER A 108 12.64 -9.96 16.60
CA SER A 108 11.99 -10.01 17.91
C SER A 108 12.89 -10.70 18.97
N ALA A 109 13.60 -11.78 18.60
CA ALA A 109 14.54 -12.48 19.49
C ALA A 109 15.74 -11.61 19.89
N MET A 110 16.18 -10.71 18.99
CA MET A 110 17.21 -9.71 19.27
C MET A 110 16.69 -8.55 20.15
N ARG A 111 15.40 -8.56 20.56
CA ARG A 111 14.74 -7.51 21.34
C ARG A 111 14.73 -6.14 20.64
N ILE A 112 14.82 -6.11 19.33
CA ILE A 112 14.65 -4.88 18.54
C ILE A 112 13.14 -4.69 18.34
N PRO A 113 12.54 -3.59 18.87
CA PRO A 113 11.12 -3.35 18.69
C PRO A 113 10.83 -3.04 17.23
N TYR A 114 9.66 -3.50 16.74
CA TYR A 114 9.19 -3.09 15.43
C TYR A 114 7.70 -2.71 15.46
N VAL A 115 7.38 -1.72 14.66
CA VAL A 115 6.01 -1.35 14.27
C VAL A 115 5.76 -1.99 12.91
N VAL A 116 4.58 -2.57 12.72
CA VAL A 116 4.16 -3.07 11.41
C VAL A 116 2.88 -2.38 10.98
N ASP A 117 2.84 -1.97 9.71
CA ASP A 117 1.74 -1.19 9.13
C ASP A 117 1.04 -1.98 8.02
N TYR A 118 -0.30 -2.03 8.07
CA TYR A 118 -1.14 -2.72 7.10
C TYR A 118 -2.25 -1.81 6.62
N ASP A 119 -2.32 -1.58 5.32
CA ASP A 119 -3.42 -0.91 4.62
C ASP A 119 -4.32 -1.88 3.85
N ASP A 120 -3.86 -3.13 3.67
CA ASP A 120 -4.55 -4.21 2.99
C ASP A 120 -4.59 -5.48 3.86
N ALA A 121 -5.57 -6.35 3.62
CA ALA A 121 -5.68 -7.67 4.24
C ALA A 121 -4.60 -8.66 3.73
N THR A 122 -3.32 -8.30 3.87
CA THR A 122 -2.16 -9.05 3.36
C THR A 122 -2.15 -10.52 3.82
N PHE A 123 -2.77 -10.84 4.97
CA PHE A 123 -2.91 -12.20 5.46
C PHE A 123 -3.69 -13.10 4.49
N HIS A 124 -4.63 -12.55 3.72
CA HIS A 124 -5.41 -13.29 2.74
C HIS A 124 -4.61 -13.72 1.49
N TYR A 125 -3.44 -13.16 1.24
CA TYR A 125 -2.52 -13.74 0.25
C TYR A 125 -2.08 -15.15 0.62
N TYR A 126 -2.10 -15.47 1.91
CA TYR A 126 -1.57 -16.73 2.45
C TYR A 126 -2.66 -17.67 2.94
N ASP A 127 -3.61 -17.20 3.76
CA ASP A 127 -4.64 -18.05 4.36
C ASP A 127 -5.75 -18.45 3.38
N LEU A 128 -6.03 -17.63 2.36
CA LEU A 128 -6.97 -17.94 1.27
C LEU A 128 -6.27 -18.41 0.00
N HIS A 129 -4.96 -18.67 0.03
CA HIS A 129 -4.23 -19.09 -1.17
C HIS A 129 -4.78 -20.40 -1.74
N LYS A 130 -4.95 -20.49 -3.09
CA LYS A 130 -5.51 -21.67 -3.76
C LYS A 130 -4.72 -22.97 -3.48
N ASN A 131 -3.40 -22.88 -3.35
CA ASN A 131 -2.53 -24.01 -3.04
C ASN A 131 -2.54 -24.29 -1.53
N SER A 132 -2.99 -25.49 -1.12
CA SER A 132 -3.07 -25.94 0.27
C SER A 132 -1.70 -26.00 0.98
N MET A 133 -0.62 -26.30 0.26
CA MET A 133 0.73 -26.30 0.83
C MET A 133 1.15 -24.88 1.25
N ILE A 134 0.84 -23.87 0.42
CA ILE A 134 1.12 -22.48 0.76
C ILE A 134 0.28 -22.04 1.94
N ARG A 135 -1.02 -22.41 1.99
CA ARG A 135 -1.87 -22.15 3.16
C ARG A 135 -1.30 -22.80 4.42
N GLY A 136 -0.87 -24.06 4.33
CA GLY A 136 -0.31 -24.79 5.48
C GLY A 136 0.99 -24.17 5.98
N LEU A 137 1.86 -23.71 5.09
CA LEU A 137 3.18 -23.16 5.45
C LEU A 137 3.12 -21.69 5.85
N LEU A 138 2.31 -20.88 5.16
CA LEU A 138 2.31 -19.42 5.26
C LEU A 138 0.99 -18.84 5.78
N GLY A 139 -0.08 -19.61 5.92
CA GLY A 139 -1.40 -19.09 6.32
C GLY A 139 -1.39 -18.34 7.65
N GLY A 140 -0.59 -18.77 8.62
CA GLY A 140 -0.40 -18.08 9.91
C GLY A 140 0.77 -17.09 9.96
N LYS A 141 1.41 -16.78 8.82
CA LYS A 141 2.60 -15.93 8.78
C LYS A 141 2.34 -14.53 9.31
N ILE A 142 1.34 -13.86 8.75
CA ILE A 142 1.03 -12.46 9.11
C ILE A 142 0.57 -12.36 10.56
N ASP A 143 -0.21 -13.32 11.06
CA ASP A 143 -0.57 -13.40 12.48
C ASP A 143 0.67 -13.51 13.38
N SER A 144 1.67 -14.27 12.93
CA SER A 144 2.95 -14.40 13.63
C SER A 144 3.74 -13.07 13.65
N VAL A 145 3.69 -12.29 12.57
CA VAL A 145 4.29 -10.95 12.48
C VAL A 145 3.58 -9.99 13.42
N MET A 146 2.25 -9.90 13.33
CA MET A 146 1.41 -9.02 14.16
C MET A 146 1.60 -9.28 15.67
N ARG A 147 1.59 -10.54 16.06
CA ARG A 147 1.73 -10.96 17.49
C ARG A 147 3.04 -10.51 18.13
N ARG A 148 4.10 -10.41 17.34
CA ARG A 148 5.45 -10.05 17.82
C ARG A 148 5.75 -8.57 17.71
N ALA A 149 4.94 -7.82 16.98
CA ALA A 149 5.10 -6.38 16.83
C ALA A 149 4.94 -5.67 18.20
N ALA A 150 5.70 -4.62 18.41
CA ALA A 150 5.49 -3.69 19.51
C ALA A 150 4.19 -2.90 19.32
N LEU A 151 3.83 -2.63 18.05
CA LEU A 151 2.61 -1.97 17.63
C LEU A 151 2.22 -2.46 16.24
N VAL A 152 0.95 -2.75 16.05
CA VAL A 152 0.32 -2.93 14.73
C VAL A 152 -0.47 -1.68 14.40
N VAL A 153 -0.16 -1.04 13.29
CA VAL A 153 -0.95 0.04 12.68
C VAL A 153 -1.84 -0.59 11.61
N ALA A 154 -3.14 -0.44 11.76
CA ALA A 154 -4.14 -1.03 10.88
C ALA A 154 -4.87 0.09 10.12
N GLY A 155 -4.99 -0.04 8.80
CA GLY A 155 -5.68 0.94 7.96
C GLY A 155 -7.19 0.99 8.16
N ASN A 156 -7.78 -0.07 8.75
CA ASN A 156 -9.21 -0.15 9.03
C ASN A 156 -9.50 -1.13 10.17
N SER A 157 -10.78 -1.21 10.58
CA SER A 157 -11.23 -2.08 11.67
C SER A 157 -11.08 -3.57 11.34
N TYR A 158 -11.31 -3.99 10.10
CA TYR A 158 -11.17 -5.37 9.66
C TYR A 158 -9.75 -5.93 9.92
N ILE A 159 -8.74 -5.14 9.53
CA ILE A 159 -7.33 -5.45 9.77
C ILE A 159 -7.02 -5.42 11.28
N ALA A 160 -7.56 -4.43 12.01
CA ALA A 160 -7.35 -4.31 13.44
C ALA A 160 -7.92 -5.51 14.21
N ASP A 161 -9.09 -6.00 13.82
CA ASP A 161 -9.71 -7.18 14.44
C ASP A 161 -8.90 -8.46 14.18
N ARG A 162 -8.36 -8.62 12.96
CA ARG A 162 -7.40 -9.71 12.68
C ARG A 162 -6.16 -9.61 13.57
N ALA A 163 -5.59 -8.43 13.73
CA ALA A 163 -4.41 -8.22 14.57
C ALA A 163 -4.68 -8.56 16.04
N ARG A 164 -5.83 -8.17 16.57
CA ARG A 164 -6.28 -8.51 17.94
C ARG A 164 -6.46 -10.03 18.09
N ALA A 165 -7.13 -10.66 17.12
CA ALA A 165 -7.32 -12.11 17.09
C ALA A 165 -6.00 -12.88 16.99
N ALA A 166 -5.00 -12.34 16.28
CA ALA A 166 -3.65 -12.87 16.21
C ALA A 166 -2.87 -12.74 17.54
N GLY A 167 -3.37 -11.98 18.50
CA GLY A 167 -2.72 -11.72 19.80
C GLY A 167 -1.68 -10.61 19.75
N ALA A 168 -1.87 -9.60 18.89
CA ALA A 168 -1.03 -8.40 18.89
C ALA A 168 -1.14 -7.65 20.23
N ARG A 169 0.00 -7.17 20.75
CA ARG A 169 0.08 -6.51 22.06
C ARG A 169 -0.59 -5.13 22.06
N ARG A 170 -0.44 -4.41 20.97
CA ARG A 170 -1.00 -3.08 20.77
C ARG A 170 -1.44 -2.94 19.33
N VAL A 171 -2.65 -2.43 19.11
CA VAL A 171 -3.23 -2.21 17.78
C VAL A 171 -3.82 -0.79 17.77
N GLU A 172 -3.41 0.00 16.82
CA GLU A 172 -3.97 1.32 16.56
C GLU A 172 -4.57 1.34 15.15
N VAL A 173 -5.74 1.92 15.02
CA VAL A 173 -6.36 2.16 13.70
C VAL A 173 -5.93 3.53 13.24
N LEU A 174 -5.25 3.56 12.09
CA LEU A 174 -4.84 4.78 11.42
C LEU A 174 -5.18 4.63 9.93
N GLU A 175 -6.27 5.26 9.53
CA GLU A 175 -6.72 5.25 8.14
C GLU A 175 -5.68 5.90 7.22
N THR A 176 -5.69 5.53 5.94
CA THR A 176 -4.85 6.21 4.95
C THR A 176 -5.40 7.60 4.70
N VAL A 177 -4.57 8.61 4.93
CA VAL A 177 -4.91 10.01 4.73
C VAL A 177 -4.09 10.60 3.58
N VAL A 178 -4.57 11.68 3.02
CA VAL A 178 -3.89 12.45 1.97
C VAL A 178 -3.45 13.81 2.51
N ASP A 179 -2.38 14.35 1.94
CA ASP A 179 -1.91 15.69 2.23
C ASP A 179 -2.84 16.74 1.60
N LEU A 180 -3.57 17.49 2.42
CA LEU A 180 -4.52 18.50 1.97
C LEU A 180 -3.86 19.71 1.30
N ASP A 181 -2.59 19.96 1.54
CA ASP A 181 -1.86 21.00 0.81
C ASP A 181 -1.61 20.60 -0.65
N ARG A 182 -1.49 19.32 -0.90
CA ARG A 182 -1.32 18.73 -2.22
C ARG A 182 -2.67 18.45 -2.92
N TYR A 183 -3.64 17.89 -2.21
CA TYR A 183 -4.96 17.50 -2.75
C TYR A 183 -6.01 18.53 -2.38
N ARG A 184 -5.98 19.67 -3.09
CA ARG A 184 -6.93 20.76 -2.87
C ARG A 184 -8.21 20.54 -3.66
N VAL A 185 -9.35 20.82 -3.03
CA VAL A 185 -10.62 20.89 -3.75
C VAL A 185 -10.61 22.14 -4.62
N PRO A 186 -10.87 22.04 -5.94
CA PRO A 186 -10.96 23.21 -6.81
C PRO A 186 -12.05 24.18 -6.32
N GLU A 187 -11.72 25.47 -6.24
CA GLU A 187 -12.67 26.51 -5.80
C GLU A 187 -13.85 26.70 -6.78
N GLU A 188 -13.61 26.50 -8.06
CA GLU A 188 -14.63 26.61 -9.10
C GLU A 188 -15.03 25.23 -9.63
N LYS A 189 -16.35 24.95 -9.63
CA LYS A 189 -16.88 23.79 -10.36
C LYS A 189 -16.67 24.01 -11.85
N ARG A 190 -15.99 23.08 -12.51
CA ARG A 190 -15.79 23.10 -13.95
C ARG A 190 -17.15 23.07 -14.65
N ARG A 191 -17.39 24.03 -15.54
CA ARG A 191 -18.53 23.98 -16.47
C ARG A 191 -18.20 22.98 -17.58
N GLY A 192 -19.01 21.95 -17.75
CA GLY A 192 -18.78 20.96 -18.82
C GLY A 192 -19.57 19.66 -18.60
N VAL A 193 -19.16 18.62 -19.31
CA VAL A 193 -19.72 17.28 -19.17
C VAL A 193 -19.30 16.71 -17.83
N PHE A 194 -20.28 16.13 -17.10
CA PHE A 194 -20.03 15.53 -15.79
C PHE A 194 -18.96 14.43 -15.89
N THR A 195 -17.93 14.50 -15.04
CA THR A 195 -16.77 13.63 -15.13
C THR A 195 -16.75 12.63 -13.99
N ILE A 196 -16.91 11.35 -14.32
CA ILE A 196 -16.75 10.22 -13.41
C ILE A 196 -15.29 9.78 -13.50
N GLY A 197 -14.55 9.86 -12.39
CA GLY A 197 -13.13 9.53 -12.34
C GLY A 197 -12.85 8.23 -11.60
N TRP A 198 -11.87 7.49 -12.09
CA TRP A 198 -11.25 6.37 -11.38
C TRP A 198 -9.73 6.50 -11.48
N ILE A 199 -9.03 6.19 -10.39
CA ILE A 199 -7.58 6.17 -10.34
C ILE A 199 -7.09 4.90 -9.64
N GLY A 200 -6.10 4.23 -10.21
CA GLY A 200 -5.56 3.00 -9.65
C GLY A 200 -4.50 2.36 -10.54
N ILE A 201 -4.37 1.05 -10.43
CA ILE A 201 -3.42 0.25 -11.21
C ILE A 201 -4.16 -0.72 -12.15
N PRO A 202 -3.54 -1.19 -13.24
CA PRO A 202 -4.21 -2.07 -14.21
C PRO A 202 -4.84 -3.31 -13.56
N PHE A 203 -4.26 -3.82 -12.47
CA PHE A 203 -4.80 -5.00 -11.77
C PHE A 203 -6.17 -4.74 -11.13
N THR A 204 -6.41 -3.56 -10.55
CA THR A 204 -7.68 -3.20 -9.89
C THR A 204 -8.69 -2.59 -10.86
N ALA A 205 -8.25 -2.11 -12.03
CA ALA A 205 -9.12 -1.57 -13.06
C ALA A 205 -10.15 -2.60 -13.57
N ARG A 206 -9.86 -3.90 -13.42
CA ARG A 206 -10.80 -4.99 -13.78
C ARG A 206 -12.15 -4.91 -13.06
N TYR A 207 -12.21 -4.33 -11.85
CA TYR A 207 -13.46 -4.19 -11.11
C TYR A 207 -14.44 -3.19 -11.75
N LEU A 208 -13.96 -2.36 -12.67
CA LEU A 208 -14.83 -1.47 -13.47
C LEU A 208 -15.77 -2.25 -14.40
N PHE A 209 -15.42 -3.49 -14.77
CA PHE A 209 -16.30 -4.33 -15.57
C PHE A 209 -17.58 -4.73 -14.81
N ASP A 210 -17.54 -4.79 -13.48
CA ASP A 210 -18.70 -5.14 -12.66
C ASP A 210 -19.80 -4.05 -12.71
N ILE A 211 -19.44 -2.83 -13.12
CA ILE A 211 -20.34 -1.68 -13.27
C ILE A 211 -20.38 -1.13 -14.69
N GLU A 212 -19.88 -1.88 -15.67
CA GLU A 212 -19.76 -1.45 -17.08
C GLU A 212 -21.10 -0.98 -17.66
N GLU A 213 -22.18 -1.74 -17.42
CA GLU A 213 -23.52 -1.42 -17.93
C GLU A 213 -24.04 -0.10 -17.34
N ALA A 214 -23.87 0.11 -16.04
CA ALA A 214 -24.28 1.34 -15.37
C ALA A 214 -23.49 2.56 -15.89
N LEU A 215 -22.18 2.39 -16.13
CA LEU A 215 -21.36 3.45 -16.71
C LEU A 215 -21.78 3.76 -18.15
N ALA A 216 -22.10 2.75 -18.95
CA ALA A 216 -22.59 2.93 -20.30
C ALA A 216 -23.92 3.71 -20.32
N GLU A 217 -24.86 3.38 -19.43
CA GLU A 217 -26.15 4.08 -19.30
C GLU A 217 -25.96 5.56 -18.93
N VAL A 218 -25.11 5.86 -17.94
CA VAL A 218 -24.86 7.24 -17.48
C VAL A 218 -24.12 8.05 -18.56
N CYS A 219 -23.26 7.43 -19.35
CA CYS A 219 -22.53 8.08 -20.45
C CYS A 219 -23.38 8.23 -21.72
N ALA A 220 -24.54 7.55 -21.80
CA ALA A 220 -25.42 7.69 -22.95
C ALA A 220 -25.84 9.16 -23.17
N GLU A 221 -25.96 9.54 -24.44
CA GLU A 221 -26.36 10.91 -24.83
C GLU A 221 -25.37 12.01 -24.42
N GLY A 222 -24.13 11.65 -24.05
CA GLY A 222 -23.09 12.61 -23.67
C GLY A 222 -23.33 13.33 -22.34
N ARG A 223 -24.19 12.78 -21.46
CA ARG A 223 -24.50 13.36 -20.14
C ARG A 223 -23.32 13.32 -19.18
N ALA A 224 -22.50 12.27 -19.28
CA ALA A 224 -21.27 12.13 -18.51
C ALA A 224 -20.16 11.53 -19.37
N ARG A 225 -18.93 11.65 -18.87
CA ARG A 225 -17.74 10.97 -19.40
C ARG A 225 -17.01 10.25 -18.27
N VAL A 226 -16.30 9.19 -18.62
CA VAL A 226 -15.46 8.43 -17.70
C VAL A 226 -13.99 8.75 -17.97
N VAL A 227 -13.25 9.06 -16.93
CA VAL A 227 -11.79 9.28 -16.97
C VAL A 227 -11.11 8.22 -16.09
N LEU A 228 -10.19 7.46 -16.68
CA LEU A 228 -9.46 6.39 -16.01
C LEU A 228 -7.97 6.75 -15.94
N VAL A 229 -7.44 6.91 -14.74
CA VAL A 229 -6.02 7.22 -14.50
C VAL A 229 -5.28 5.97 -14.04
N GLY A 230 -4.27 5.55 -14.80
CA GLY A 230 -3.44 4.39 -14.49
C GLY A 230 -4.08 3.02 -14.75
N SER A 231 -5.22 2.97 -15.50
CA SER A 231 -5.93 1.72 -15.79
C SER A 231 -5.22 0.82 -16.80
N GLY A 232 -4.28 1.36 -17.59
CA GLY A 232 -3.79 0.69 -18.78
C GLY A 232 -4.81 0.73 -19.92
N GLY A 233 -4.55 -0.04 -20.97
CA GLY A 233 -5.45 -0.12 -22.14
C GLY A 233 -6.63 -1.05 -21.89
N MET A 234 -7.75 -0.53 -21.43
CA MET A 234 -9.00 -1.28 -21.25
C MET A 234 -10.05 -0.83 -22.27
N ALA A 235 -10.81 -1.79 -22.79
CA ALA A 235 -11.92 -1.54 -23.70
C ALA A 235 -13.25 -1.91 -23.00
N PHE A 236 -14.23 -1.03 -23.10
CA PHE A 236 -15.55 -1.20 -22.51
C PHE A 236 -16.62 -1.25 -23.61
N LYS A 237 -17.73 -1.89 -23.29
CA LYS A 237 -18.89 -1.92 -24.19
C LYS A 237 -19.80 -0.71 -23.87
N GLY A 238 -20.28 -0.05 -24.93
CA GLY A 238 -21.27 1.03 -24.78
C GLY A 238 -20.73 2.41 -24.45
N PHE A 239 -19.46 2.55 -24.05
CA PHE A 239 -18.80 3.84 -23.87
C PHE A 239 -17.28 3.75 -24.09
N SER A 240 -16.66 4.90 -24.34
CA SER A 240 -15.21 4.99 -24.50
C SER A 240 -14.64 5.92 -23.42
N PRO A 241 -13.91 5.41 -22.43
CA PRO A 241 -13.30 6.24 -21.40
C PRO A 241 -12.12 7.05 -21.97
N GLU A 242 -11.87 8.22 -21.40
CA GLU A 242 -10.59 8.91 -21.52
C GLU A 242 -9.58 8.21 -20.61
N VAL A 243 -8.51 7.67 -21.18
CA VAL A 243 -7.46 7.00 -20.40
C VAL A 243 -6.26 7.92 -20.27
N ARG A 244 -5.78 8.11 -19.03
CA ARG A 244 -4.59 8.89 -18.70
C ARG A 244 -3.55 7.99 -18.05
N GLU A 245 -2.29 8.24 -18.37
CA GLU A 245 -1.19 7.64 -17.63
C GLU A 245 -1.10 8.25 -16.22
N TRP A 246 -0.86 7.42 -15.23
CA TRP A 246 -0.67 7.89 -13.87
C TRP A 246 0.75 8.45 -13.69
N SER A 247 0.85 9.58 -13.04
CA SER A 247 2.11 10.07 -12.48
C SER A 247 1.85 10.73 -11.12
N GLU A 248 2.83 10.68 -10.23
CA GLU A 248 2.72 11.38 -8.95
C GLU A 248 2.57 12.90 -9.14
N ALA A 249 3.15 13.45 -10.19
CA ALA A 249 3.08 14.89 -10.47
C ALA A 249 1.68 15.36 -10.89
N THR A 250 0.93 14.53 -11.62
CA THR A 250 -0.41 14.87 -12.14
C THR A 250 -1.55 14.36 -11.28
N GLU A 251 -1.29 13.43 -10.36
CA GLU A 251 -2.30 12.72 -9.56
C GLU A 251 -3.32 13.67 -8.90
N ALA A 252 -2.85 14.70 -8.20
CA ALA A 252 -3.76 15.64 -7.53
C ALA A 252 -4.60 16.46 -8.52
N TYR A 253 -4.02 16.84 -9.66
CA TYR A 253 -4.73 17.54 -10.73
C TYR A 253 -5.77 16.63 -11.39
N ASP A 254 -5.43 15.37 -11.64
CA ASP A 254 -6.33 14.40 -12.25
C ASP A 254 -7.54 14.14 -11.33
N ILE A 255 -7.29 13.88 -10.03
CA ILE A 255 -8.36 13.72 -9.03
C ILE A 255 -9.22 14.98 -8.94
N GLY A 256 -8.61 16.16 -8.87
CA GLY A 256 -9.32 17.44 -8.86
C GLY A 256 -10.12 17.73 -10.14
N SER A 257 -9.89 16.96 -11.22
CA SER A 257 -10.66 17.07 -12.46
C SER A 257 -11.98 16.28 -12.47
N PHE A 258 -12.20 15.42 -11.46
CA PHE A 258 -13.39 14.60 -11.35
C PHE A 258 -14.52 15.36 -10.63
N ASP A 259 -15.76 15.18 -11.09
CA ASP A 259 -16.95 15.58 -10.35
C ASP A 259 -17.32 14.54 -9.29
N VAL A 260 -17.01 13.27 -9.57
CA VAL A 260 -17.13 12.15 -8.64
C VAL A 260 -16.03 11.13 -8.89
N GLY A 261 -15.41 10.64 -7.82
CA GLY A 261 -14.51 9.49 -7.84
C GLY A 261 -15.28 8.20 -7.55
N ILE A 262 -14.96 7.13 -8.27
CA ILE A 262 -15.55 5.81 -8.04
C ILE A 262 -14.46 4.79 -7.71
N MET A 263 -14.76 3.82 -6.83
CA MET A 263 -13.91 2.68 -6.50
C MET A 263 -14.80 1.43 -6.33
N PRO A 264 -15.23 0.80 -7.42
CA PRO A 264 -16.01 -0.44 -7.33
C PRO A 264 -15.13 -1.55 -6.75
N LEU A 265 -15.64 -2.25 -5.75
CA LEU A 265 -14.99 -3.40 -5.13
C LEU A 265 -16.03 -4.50 -4.93
N PRO A 266 -15.72 -5.77 -5.25
CA PRO A 266 -16.57 -6.89 -4.87
C PRO A 266 -16.58 -7.06 -3.35
N ASP A 267 -17.66 -7.62 -2.79
CA ASP A 267 -17.73 -7.93 -1.36
C ASP A 267 -17.05 -9.27 -1.07
N GLU A 268 -15.74 -9.30 -1.25
CA GLU A 268 -14.89 -10.47 -0.97
C GLU A 268 -13.97 -10.18 0.23
N GLU A 269 -13.45 -11.24 0.83
CA GLU A 269 -12.64 -11.14 2.06
C GLU A 269 -11.37 -10.30 1.88
N TRP A 270 -10.76 -10.34 0.70
CA TRP A 270 -9.61 -9.49 0.39
C TRP A 270 -9.99 -8.00 0.32
N GLU A 271 -11.09 -7.68 -0.37
CA GLU A 271 -11.55 -6.31 -0.60
C GLU A 271 -12.09 -5.65 0.67
N ARG A 272 -12.61 -6.43 1.61
CA ARG A 272 -12.99 -5.95 2.96
C ARG A 272 -11.81 -5.39 3.74
N GLY A 273 -10.59 -5.72 3.34
CA GLY A 273 -9.37 -5.17 3.90
C GLY A 273 -8.90 -3.84 3.30
N LYS A 274 -9.71 -3.26 2.41
CA LYS A 274 -9.41 -1.97 1.74
C LYS A 274 -9.89 -0.77 2.55
#